data_264a779ad43bfd172b57d44eb639fc9a
#
_entry.id   264a779ad43bfd172b57d44eb639fc9a
#
_cell.length_a   1.000
_cell.length_b   1.000
_cell.length_c   1.000
_cell.angle_alpha   90.00
_cell.angle_beta   90.00
_cell.angle_gamma   90.00
#
_symmetry.space_group_name_H-M   'P 1'
#
loop_
_entity.id
_entity.type
_entity.pdbx_description
1 polymer ?
#
loop_
_entity_poly.entity_id
_entity_poly.type
_entity_poly.pdbx_seq_one_letter_code
_entity_poly.pdbx_strand_id
1 'polypeptide(L)'
;MEQNNIYQLVFKVTHAGGSGSCFYLKNYDLFVTNYHVVEGFRTVAVHDNDRNPYLGKVVLVNPALDIALLAVDGDFSSLPELQLAGDESLAIGGKVYVAGYPYGMPFTVTEGSVSSPKQLISGKYYIQTDAA
;
A
#
# COMPACT_ATOMS: atom_id res chain seq x y z
N MET A 1 -3.99 -1.60 14.86
CA MET A 1 -3.51 -0.27 14.41
C MET A 1 -4.66 0.70 14.41
N GLU A 2 -4.45 1.88 14.94
CA GLU A 2 -5.46 2.92 14.94
C GLU A 2 -5.60 3.55 13.55
N GLN A 3 -6.79 4.03 13.21
CA GLN A 3 -7.05 4.64 11.91
C GLN A 3 -6.16 5.86 11.64
N ASN A 4 -5.79 6.62 12.68
CA ASN A 4 -4.88 7.76 12.54
C ASN A 4 -3.52 7.34 12.00
N ASN A 5 -3.00 6.19 12.43
CA ASN A 5 -1.73 5.69 11.94
C ASN A 5 -1.84 5.28 10.48
N ILE A 6 -2.96 4.65 10.08
CA ILE A 6 -3.21 4.29 8.68
C ILE A 6 -3.22 5.56 7.82
N TYR A 7 -3.92 6.60 8.25
CA TYR A 7 -4.01 7.85 7.52
C TYR A 7 -2.63 8.47 7.27
N GLN A 8 -1.73 8.39 8.25
CA GLN A 8 -0.38 8.94 8.14
C GLN A 8 0.55 8.09 7.28
N LEU A 9 0.27 6.80 7.13
CA LEU A 9 1.18 5.84 6.50
C LEU A 9 0.85 5.55 5.04
N VAL A 10 -0.35 5.88 4.57
CA VAL A 10 -0.78 5.62 3.20
C VAL A 10 -0.69 6.90 2.39
N PHE A 11 0.08 6.84 1.30
CA PHE A 11 0.36 7.95 0.41
C PHE A 11 -0.20 7.65 -0.97
N LYS A 12 -0.43 8.69 -1.76
CA LYS A 12 -0.89 8.57 -3.14
C LYS A 12 0.30 8.56 -4.08
N VAL A 13 0.27 7.65 -5.06
CA VAL A 13 1.24 7.59 -6.15
C VAL A 13 0.60 8.13 -7.41
N THR A 14 1.28 9.04 -8.11
CA THR A 14 0.80 9.54 -9.41
C THR A 14 1.93 9.54 -10.43
N HIS A 15 1.54 9.35 -11.68
CA HIS A 15 2.40 9.50 -12.86
C HIS A 15 1.54 9.83 -14.08
N ALA A 16 2.17 10.00 -15.24
CA ALA A 16 1.47 10.41 -16.46
C ALA A 16 0.37 9.43 -16.91
N GLY A 17 0.48 8.16 -16.54
CA GLY A 17 -0.47 7.12 -16.94
C GLY A 17 -1.55 6.81 -15.93
N GLY A 18 -1.51 7.39 -14.72
CA GLY A 18 -2.52 7.09 -13.72
C GLY A 18 -2.08 7.32 -12.29
N SER A 19 -2.76 6.66 -11.36
CA SER A 19 -2.51 6.80 -9.93
C SER A 19 -2.71 5.48 -9.18
N GLY A 20 -2.22 5.45 -7.95
CA GLY A 20 -2.38 4.32 -7.05
C GLY A 20 -2.05 4.74 -5.63
N SER A 21 -1.80 3.76 -4.79
CA SER A 21 -1.50 3.96 -3.39
C SER A 21 -0.18 3.29 -3.03
N CYS A 22 0.49 3.81 -2.01
CA CYS A 22 1.65 3.17 -1.40
C CYS A 22 1.59 3.34 0.11
N PHE A 23 2.37 2.56 0.82
CA PHE A 23 2.48 2.70 2.26
C PHE A 23 3.93 2.65 2.71
N TYR A 24 4.21 3.32 3.84
CA TYR A 24 5.55 3.49 4.36
C TYR A 24 5.94 2.37 5.32
N LEU A 25 7.12 1.79 5.09
CA LEU A 25 7.76 0.83 6.01
C LEU A 25 8.97 1.51 6.66
N LYS A 26 8.81 1.98 7.89
CA LYS A 26 9.82 2.76 8.60
C LYS A 26 11.13 2.00 8.80
N ASN A 27 11.05 0.70 9.10
CA ASN A 27 12.24 -0.10 9.36
C ASN A 27 13.19 -0.17 8.16
N TYR A 28 12.67 0.00 6.95
CA TYR A 28 13.45 -0.05 5.73
C TYR A 28 13.58 1.31 5.06
N ASP A 29 12.87 2.32 5.56
CA ASP A 29 12.77 3.65 4.94
C ASP A 29 12.40 3.54 3.45
N LEU A 30 11.43 2.69 3.16
CA LEU A 30 10.91 2.43 1.83
C LEU A 30 9.39 2.47 1.83
N PHE A 31 8.83 2.80 0.67
CA PHE A 31 7.39 2.70 0.43
C PHE A 31 7.09 1.48 -0.43
N VAL A 32 5.96 0.86 -0.19
CA VAL A 32 5.51 -0.33 -0.91
C VAL A 32 4.28 0.02 -1.74
N THR A 33 4.30 -0.37 -3.00
CA THR A 33 3.17 -0.23 -3.90
C THR A 33 3.03 -1.49 -4.76
N ASN A 34 2.00 -1.55 -5.59
CA ASN A 34 1.87 -2.63 -6.56
C ASN A 34 2.73 -2.36 -7.79
N TYR A 35 3.31 -3.41 -8.36
CA TYR A 35 4.11 -3.28 -9.57
C TYR A 35 3.30 -2.68 -10.72
N HIS A 36 2.04 -3.13 -10.91
CA HIS A 36 1.22 -2.62 -12.02
C HIS A 36 0.95 -1.12 -11.91
N VAL A 37 1.07 -0.52 -10.72
CA VAL A 37 0.91 0.93 -10.53
C VAL A 37 2.08 1.70 -11.13
N VAL A 38 3.29 1.16 -11.03
CA VAL A 38 4.52 1.87 -11.43
C VAL A 38 5.19 1.29 -12.68
N GLU A 39 4.61 0.27 -13.29
CA GLU A 39 5.18 -0.40 -14.47
C GLU A 39 5.47 0.61 -15.58
N GLY A 40 6.70 0.58 -16.08
CA GLY A 40 7.15 1.51 -17.14
C GLY A 40 7.69 2.84 -16.63
N PHE A 41 7.67 3.10 -15.34
CA PHE A 41 8.17 4.35 -14.76
C PHE A 41 9.35 4.08 -13.81
N ARG A 42 10.39 4.90 -13.92
CA ARG A 42 11.53 4.86 -12.98
C ARG A 42 11.30 5.78 -11.79
N THR A 43 10.57 6.86 -12.02
CA THR A 43 10.23 7.84 -11.00
C THR A 43 8.73 8.13 -11.04
N VAL A 44 8.18 8.40 -9.87
CA VAL A 44 6.77 8.73 -9.70
C VAL A 44 6.65 9.85 -8.67
N ALA A 45 5.53 10.53 -8.66
CA ALA A 45 5.21 11.48 -7.60
C ALA A 45 4.48 10.75 -6.48
N VAL A 46 4.86 11.05 -5.24
CA VAL A 46 4.23 10.50 -4.04
C VAL A 46 3.68 11.67 -3.24
N HIS A 47 2.43 11.60 -2.84
CA HIS A 47 1.77 12.70 -2.14
C HIS A 47 1.23 12.21 -0.79
N ASP A 48 1.43 13.00 0.26
CA ASP A 48 0.80 12.75 1.55
C ASP A 48 -0.67 13.22 1.54
N ASN A 49 -1.35 13.08 2.66
CA ASN A 49 -2.76 13.48 2.76
C ASN A 49 -2.96 14.99 2.76
N ASP A 50 -1.92 15.76 3.00
CA ASP A 50 -1.92 17.22 2.90
C ASP A 50 -1.53 17.69 1.50
N ARG A 51 -1.41 16.77 0.54
CA ARG A 51 -1.04 17.01 -0.85
C ARG A 51 0.39 17.50 -1.06
N ASN A 52 1.26 17.30 -0.08
CA ASN A 52 2.68 17.62 -0.26
C ASN A 52 3.29 16.60 -1.21
N PRO A 53 3.98 17.05 -2.28
CA PRO A 53 4.57 16.12 -3.25
C PRO A 53 5.99 15.74 -2.84
N TYR A 54 6.34 14.50 -3.17
CA TYR A 54 7.68 13.95 -2.98
C TYR A 54 8.09 13.18 -4.22
N LEU A 55 9.37 13.15 -4.51
CA LEU A 55 9.91 12.34 -5.62
C LEU A 55 10.12 10.91 -5.13
N GLY A 56 9.49 9.96 -5.79
CA GLY A 56 9.69 8.53 -5.55
C GLY A 56 10.48 7.89 -6.67
N LYS A 57 11.46 7.05 -6.29
CA LYS A 57 12.24 6.27 -7.24
C LYS A 57 11.92 4.79 -7.06
N VAL A 58 11.63 4.11 -8.16
CA VAL A 58 11.39 2.67 -8.15
C VAL A 58 12.73 1.98 -7.99
N VAL A 59 12.98 1.35 -6.86
CA VAL A 59 14.28 0.75 -6.53
C VAL A 59 14.29 -0.77 -6.62
N LEU A 60 13.13 -1.40 -6.54
CA LEU A 60 13.00 -2.85 -6.66
C LEU A 60 11.60 -3.20 -7.12
N VAL A 61 11.50 -4.19 -8.00
CA VAL A 61 10.20 -4.70 -8.47
C VAL A 61 10.17 -6.22 -8.39
N ASN A 62 8.98 -6.74 -8.14
CA ASN A 62 8.70 -8.17 -8.23
C ASN A 62 7.38 -8.34 -8.98
N PRO A 63 7.44 -8.50 -10.32
CA PRO A 63 6.23 -8.61 -11.13
C PRO A 63 5.37 -9.83 -10.76
N ALA A 64 6.01 -10.93 -10.35
CA ALA A 64 5.29 -12.14 -9.99
C ALA A 64 4.37 -11.95 -8.78
N LEU A 65 4.80 -11.14 -7.81
CA LEU A 65 4.01 -10.82 -6.62
C LEU A 65 3.24 -9.49 -6.76
N ASP A 66 3.41 -8.79 -7.88
CA ASP A 66 2.83 -7.46 -8.10
C ASP A 66 3.24 -6.47 -7.01
N ILE A 67 4.52 -6.47 -6.65
CA ILE A 67 5.08 -5.58 -5.62
C ILE A 67 6.20 -4.74 -6.22
N ALA A 68 6.26 -3.48 -5.79
CA ALA A 68 7.37 -2.58 -6.08
C ALA A 68 7.74 -1.81 -4.81
N LEU A 69 9.02 -1.49 -4.68
CA LEU A 69 9.53 -0.68 -3.57
C LEU A 69 10.01 0.66 -4.12
N LEU A 70 9.66 1.72 -3.38
CA LEU A 70 10.01 3.09 -3.73
C LEU A 70 10.90 3.68 -2.66
N ALA A 71 11.99 4.32 -3.08
CA ALA A 71 12.75 5.22 -2.23
C ALA A 71 12.23 6.63 -2.49
N VAL A 72 11.75 7.30 -1.45
CA VAL A 72 11.08 8.60 -1.56
C VAL A 72 11.95 9.67 -0.90
N ASP A 73 12.21 10.75 -1.63
CA ASP A 73 13.00 11.88 -1.13
C ASP A 73 12.17 12.66 -0.12
N GLY A 74 12.55 12.60 1.15
CA GLY A 74 11.87 13.30 2.23
C GLY A 74 12.30 12.76 3.58
N ASP A 75 11.89 13.44 4.64
CA ASP A 75 12.12 13.00 6.02
C ASP A 75 10.82 12.46 6.59
N PHE A 76 10.76 11.15 6.76
CA PHE A 76 9.59 10.45 7.28
C PHE A 76 9.84 9.87 8.68
N SER A 77 10.88 10.34 9.36
CA SER A 77 11.29 9.82 10.68
C SER A 77 10.23 10.01 11.76
N SER A 78 9.33 10.99 11.59
CA SER A 78 8.24 11.23 12.54
C SER A 78 7.04 10.30 12.35
N LEU A 79 6.98 9.55 11.25
CA LEU A 79 5.87 8.64 10.99
C LEU A 79 5.93 7.42 11.90
N PRO A 80 4.78 6.86 12.28
CA PRO A 80 4.74 5.65 13.08
C PRO A 80 5.24 4.44 12.30
N GLU A 81 5.66 3.42 13.04
CA GLU A 81 6.07 2.14 12.48
C GLU A 81 4.83 1.30 12.16
N LEU A 82 4.80 0.74 10.95
CA LEU A 82 3.78 -0.22 10.56
C LEU A 82 4.26 -1.63 10.92
N GLN A 83 3.43 -2.37 11.62
CA GLN A 83 3.71 -3.78 11.91
C GLN A 83 3.03 -4.66 10.87
N LEU A 84 3.81 -5.53 10.23
CA LEU A 84 3.26 -6.51 9.29
C LEU A 84 2.67 -7.67 10.08
N ALA A 85 1.42 -8.04 9.74
CA ALA A 85 0.75 -9.16 10.38
C ALA A 85 1.29 -10.49 9.86
N GLY A 86 1.39 -11.47 10.75
CA GLY A 86 1.69 -12.85 10.35
C GLY A 86 0.44 -13.55 9.81
N ASP A 87 0.64 -14.64 9.07
CA ASP A 87 -0.45 -15.42 8.46
C ASP A 87 -1.46 -15.91 9.51
N GLU A 88 -0.98 -16.30 10.67
CA GLU A 88 -1.82 -16.83 11.74
C GLU A 88 -2.71 -15.80 12.42
N SER A 89 -2.52 -14.51 12.14
CA SER A 89 -3.34 -13.46 12.71
C SER A 89 -4.68 -13.30 11.99
N LEU A 90 -4.88 -13.97 10.87
CA LEU A 90 -6.08 -13.86 10.04
C LEU A 90 -6.96 -15.09 10.22
N ALA A 91 -8.25 -14.87 10.43
CA ALA A 91 -9.24 -15.91 10.53
C ALA A 91 -10.49 -15.51 9.75
N ILE A 92 -11.22 -16.51 9.23
CA ILE A 92 -12.48 -16.28 8.52
C ILE A 92 -13.42 -15.51 9.44
N GLY A 93 -14.02 -14.44 8.91
CA GLY A 93 -14.92 -13.56 9.66
C GLY A 93 -14.21 -12.46 10.44
N GLY A 94 -12.87 -12.48 10.52
CA GLY A 94 -12.11 -11.42 11.15
C GLY A 94 -12.27 -10.09 10.41
N LYS A 95 -12.29 -8.99 11.16
CA LYS A 95 -12.44 -7.65 10.59
C LYS A 95 -11.17 -7.18 9.93
N VAL A 96 -11.27 -6.60 8.73
CA VAL A 96 -10.16 -5.99 8.00
C VAL A 96 -10.57 -4.64 7.44
N TYR A 97 -9.57 -3.82 7.13
CA TYR A 97 -9.75 -2.53 6.51
C TYR A 97 -8.88 -2.45 5.25
N VAL A 98 -9.42 -1.82 4.21
CA VAL A 98 -8.65 -1.49 3.00
C VAL A 98 -8.53 0.02 2.95
N ALA A 99 -7.30 0.51 2.89
CA ALA A 99 -7.00 1.94 2.90
C ALA A 99 -6.21 2.31 1.65
N GLY A 100 -6.59 3.41 1.00
CA GLY A 100 -5.89 3.84 -0.20
C GLY A 100 -6.56 5.01 -0.88
N TYR A 101 -6.17 5.24 -2.13
CA TYR A 101 -6.66 6.31 -3.00
C TYR A 101 -7.25 5.67 -4.26
N PRO A 102 -8.44 5.08 -4.20
CA PRO A 102 -9.01 4.38 -5.35
C PRO A 102 -9.40 5.36 -6.45
N TYR A 103 -9.04 5.04 -7.71
CA TYR A 103 -9.46 5.76 -8.91
C TYR A 103 -9.20 7.26 -8.84
N GLY A 104 -8.08 7.69 -8.23
CA GLY A 104 -7.78 9.11 -8.08
C GLY A 104 -8.64 9.85 -7.05
N MET A 105 -9.48 9.15 -6.32
CA MET A 105 -10.33 9.71 -5.26
C MET A 105 -9.48 10.06 -4.03
N PRO A 106 -10.03 10.86 -3.09
CA PRO A 106 -9.36 11.12 -1.82
C PRO A 106 -9.11 9.85 -1.01
N PHE A 107 -8.29 9.96 0.01
CA PHE A 107 -8.03 8.85 0.93
C PHE A 107 -9.32 8.22 1.42
N THR A 108 -9.41 6.91 1.29
CA THR A 108 -10.60 6.14 1.58
C THR A 108 -10.23 4.92 2.41
N VAL A 109 -11.03 4.63 3.44
CA VAL A 109 -10.92 3.41 4.23
C VAL A 109 -12.25 2.67 4.15
N THR A 110 -12.20 1.41 3.74
CA THR A 110 -13.38 0.54 3.74
C THR A 110 -13.18 -0.60 4.73
N GLU A 111 -14.27 -1.04 5.33
CA GLU A 111 -14.26 -2.12 6.30
C GLU A 111 -14.90 -3.36 5.68
N GLY A 112 -14.37 -4.52 6.04
CA GLY A 112 -14.90 -5.79 5.61
C GLY A 112 -14.44 -6.92 6.51
N SER A 113 -14.68 -8.13 6.08
CA SER A 113 -14.30 -9.34 6.78
C SER A 113 -13.37 -10.18 5.94
N VAL A 114 -12.57 -11.03 6.58
CA VAL A 114 -11.79 -12.05 5.89
C VAL A 114 -12.76 -13.13 5.43
N SER A 115 -12.88 -13.27 4.11
CA SER A 115 -13.70 -14.33 3.50
C SER A 115 -12.90 -15.63 3.39
N SER A 116 -11.60 -15.53 3.08
CA SER A 116 -10.69 -16.66 3.07
C SER A 116 -9.29 -16.16 3.44
N PRO A 117 -8.67 -16.70 4.51
CA PRO A 117 -7.31 -16.27 4.89
C PRO A 117 -6.24 -16.82 3.96
N LYS A 118 -6.55 -17.82 3.16
CA LYS A 118 -5.58 -18.43 2.25
C LYS A 118 -6.30 -19.06 1.07
N GLN A 119 -6.34 -18.35 -0.06
CA GLN A 119 -6.96 -18.82 -1.29
C GLN A 119 -5.93 -18.96 -2.39
N LEU A 120 -5.88 -20.13 -3.04
CA LEU A 120 -4.96 -20.39 -4.14
C LEU A 120 -5.58 -19.91 -5.46
N ILE A 121 -4.89 -18.97 -6.12
CA ILE A 121 -5.30 -18.44 -7.42
C ILE A 121 -4.06 -18.39 -8.31
N SER A 122 -4.11 -19.06 -9.48
CA SER A 122 -3.01 -19.06 -10.45
C SER A 122 -1.66 -19.43 -9.83
N GLY A 123 -1.66 -20.40 -8.92
CA GLY A 123 -0.45 -20.88 -8.25
C GLY A 123 0.05 -20.04 -7.09
N LYS A 124 -0.67 -18.99 -6.70
CA LYS A 124 -0.31 -18.11 -5.60
C LYS A 124 -1.41 -18.06 -4.56
N TYR A 125 -1.02 -17.86 -3.30
CA TYR A 125 -1.97 -17.72 -2.20
C TYR A 125 -2.33 -16.27 -1.97
N TYR A 126 -3.61 -16.01 -1.78
CA TYR A 126 -4.18 -14.69 -1.53
C TYR A 126 -5.10 -14.73 -0.31
N ILE A 127 -5.28 -13.57 0.30
CA ILE A 127 -6.29 -13.34 1.31
C ILE A 127 -7.51 -12.76 0.58
N GLN A 128 -8.67 -13.38 0.78
CA GLN A 128 -9.93 -12.88 0.22
C GLN A 128 -10.68 -12.06 1.28
N THR A 129 -11.18 -10.91 0.88
CA THR A 129 -12.00 -10.05 1.73
C THR A 129 -13.15 -9.46 0.92
N ASP A 130 -14.22 -9.10 1.59
CA ASP A 130 -15.35 -8.36 1.00
C ASP A 130 -15.20 -6.83 1.20
N ALA A 131 -14.11 -6.37 1.78
CA ALA A 131 -13.82 -4.94 1.85
C ALA A 131 -13.65 -4.37 0.44
N ALA A 132 -14.33 -3.28 0.17
CA ALA A 132 -14.35 -2.68 -1.18
C ALA A 132 -13.07 -1.88 -1.45
#